data_41ef05fc0da3eac9b1a1d1f0ca406248
#
_entry.id   41ef05fc0da3eac9b1a1d1f0ca406248
#
_cell.length_a   1.000
_cell.length_b   1.000
_cell.length_c   1.000
_cell.angle_alpha   90.00
_cell.angle_beta   90.00
_cell.angle_gamma   90.00
#
_symmetry.space_group_name_H-M   'P 1'
#
loop_
_entity.id
_entity.type
_entity.pdbx_description
1 polymer ?
#
loop_
_entity_poly.entity_id
_entity_poly.type
_entity_poly.pdbx_seq_one_letter_code
_entity_poly.pdbx_strand_id
1 'polypeptide(L)'
;VYSRIQGKTWWMTEHLFNDGENSDDSSKWEFLKWQYSLNHLGKEIRMCMEGYCSAYIYWYLKRFYGLMGDTDKRSPTSEGEITKNGYIMAHYAQYATETTRIKVVTNNEEVCATAYLDEKTGEVTIVLLNLNGASQWLEIPLAGIKKASAVETNETKNMEVIDTGLMESAEGITVLLSANSITSVRLTFK
;
A
#
# COMPACT_ATOMS: atom_id res chain seq x y z
N VAL A 1 -0.09 20.72 0.11
CA VAL A 1 0.86 20.98 -1.01
C VAL A 1 0.09 21.19 -2.31
N TYR A 2 -0.70 20.21 -2.76
CA TYR A 2 -1.40 20.25 -4.06
C TYR A 2 -2.22 21.52 -4.30
N SER A 3 -2.94 22.00 -3.28
CA SER A 3 -3.73 23.24 -3.39
C SER A 3 -2.92 24.49 -3.71
N ARG A 4 -1.60 24.46 -3.48
CA ARG A 4 -0.68 25.57 -3.74
C ARG A 4 0.01 25.51 -5.10
N ILE A 5 -0.07 24.36 -5.78
CA ILE A 5 0.62 24.10 -7.05
C ILE A 5 -0.33 23.81 -8.20
N GLN A 6 -1.53 24.39 -8.15
CA GLN A 6 -2.60 24.18 -9.15
C GLN A 6 -2.08 24.17 -10.59
N GLY A 7 -2.50 23.16 -11.34
CA GLY A 7 -2.13 22.97 -12.75
C GLY A 7 -0.69 22.47 -12.96
N LYS A 8 0.00 22.06 -11.91
CA LYS A 8 1.35 21.46 -11.97
C LYS A 8 1.32 20.04 -11.39
N THR A 9 2.16 19.19 -11.96
CA THR A 9 2.48 17.90 -11.32
C THR A 9 3.48 18.14 -10.18
N TRP A 10 3.46 17.28 -9.17
CA TRP A 10 4.46 17.30 -8.12
C TRP A 10 4.95 15.88 -7.83
N TRP A 11 6.18 15.78 -7.33
CA TRP A 11 6.85 14.54 -7.02
C TRP A 11 7.34 14.57 -5.58
N MET A 12 7.21 13.47 -4.87
CA MET A 12 7.97 13.19 -3.66
C MET A 12 9.30 12.59 -4.10
N THR A 13 10.33 13.43 -4.16
CA THR A 13 11.60 13.08 -4.82
C THR A 13 12.57 12.33 -3.92
N GLU A 14 12.40 12.44 -2.60
CA GLU A 14 13.19 11.70 -1.64
C GLU A 14 12.47 11.62 -0.30
N HIS A 15 12.20 10.41 0.15
CA HIS A 15 11.77 10.16 1.51
C HIS A 15 12.26 8.80 1.98
N LEU A 16 12.49 8.69 3.29
CA LEU A 16 12.86 7.43 3.95
C LEU A 16 12.18 7.37 5.33
N PHE A 17 11.97 6.16 5.82
CA PHE A 17 11.56 5.92 7.18
C PHE A 17 12.64 5.15 7.92
N ASN A 18 13.24 5.83 8.87
CA ASN A 18 14.24 5.34 9.80
C ASN A 18 14.00 6.10 11.09
N ASP A 19 13.91 5.42 12.21
CA ASP A 19 13.69 6.04 13.51
C ASP A 19 14.88 6.85 14.03
N GLY A 20 15.98 6.88 13.24
CA GLY A 20 17.22 7.59 13.61
C GLY A 20 17.98 6.92 14.76
N GLU A 21 17.55 5.77 15.24
CA GLU A 21 18.16 5.05 16.34
C GLU A 21 19.48 4.43 15.90
N ASN A 22 20.57 4.89 16.48
CA ASN A 22 21.91 4.37 16.26
C ASN A 22 22.32 3.34 17.33
N SER A 23 21.38 2.85 18.14
CA SER A 23 21.63 1.84 19.14
C SER A 23 22.05 0.51 18.52
N ASP A 24 22.97 -0.18 19.14
CA ASP A 24 23.30 -1.57 18.81
C ASP A 24 22.25 -2.57 19.35
N ASP A 25 21.30 -2.10 20.15
CA ASP A 25 20.20 -2.87 20.69
C ASP A 25 19.05 -2.96 19.68
N SER A 26 18.92 -4.13 19.04
CA SER A 26 17.90 -4.37 18.01
C SER A 26 16.46 -4.28 18.53
N SER A 27 16.23 -4.40 19.82
CA SER A 27 14.89 -4.25 20.40
C SER A 27 14.34 -2.83 20.26
N LYS A 28 15.22 -1.85 20.03
CA LYS A 28 14.90 -0.44 19.82
C LYS A 28 14.70 -0.05 18.34
N TRP A 29 14.86 -1.00 17.41
CA TRP A 29 14.76 -0.71 15.99
C TRP A 29 13.31 -0.77 15.53
N GLU A 30 12.56 0.34 15.74
CA GLU A 30 11.14 0.44 15.38
C GLU A 30 10.92 0.29 13.87
N PHE A 31 11.87 0.73 13.03
CA PHE A 31 11.77 0.60 11.57
C PHE A 31 11.75 -0.86 11.06
N LEU A 32 12.09 -1.84 11.90
CA LEU A 32 11.94 -3.26 11.58
C LEU A 32 10.53 -3.79 11.83
N LYS A 33 9.72 -3.08 12.60
CA LYS A 33 8.36 -3.51 12.95
C LYS A 33 7.41 -3.23 11.78
N TRP A 34 6.63 -4.23 11.44
CA TRP A 34 5.61 -4.10 10.39
C TRP A 34 4.68 -2.91 10.59
N GLN A 35 4.19 -2.71 11.81
CA GLN A 35 3.31 -1.60 12.13
C GLN A 35 3.97 -0.24 11.92
N TYR A 36 5.27 -0.12 12.16
CA TYR A 36 6.02 1.10 11.86
C TYR A 36 6.01 1.37 10.35
N SER A 37 6.38 0.38 9.53
CA SER A 37 6.37 0.49 8.08
C SER A 37 4.98 0.85 7.54
N LEU A 38 3.92 0.19 8.00
CA LEU A 38 2.56 0.44 7.56
C LEU A 38 2.08 1.85 7.96
N ASN A 39 2.32 2.25 9.22
CA ASN A 39 1.85 3.53 9.75
C ASN A 39 2.66 4.73 9.24
N HIS A 40 3.89 4.54 8.82
CA HIS A 40 4.71 5.61 8.24
C HIS A 40 4.69 5.54 6.71
N LEU A 41 5.34 4.56 6.10
CA LEU A 41 5.46 4.49 4.65
C LEU A 41 4.11 4.27 3.95
N GLY A 42 3.30 3.32 4.44
CA GLY A 42 1.99 3.04 3.85
C GLY A 42 1.07 4.26 3.88
N LYS A 43 0.97 4.92 5.02
CA LYS A 43 0.18 6.16 5.16
C LYS A 43 0.71 7.29 4.29
N GLU A 44 2.02 7.48 4.24
CA GLU A 44 2.58 8.58 3.47
C GLU A 44 2.37 8.41 1.98
N ILE A 45 2.65 7.22 1.42
CA ILE A 45 2.37 6.98 0.00
C ILE A 45 0.89 7.25 -0.28
N ARG A 46 -0.01 6.72 0.55
CA ARG A 46 -1.45 6.97 0.43
C ARG A 46 -1.75 8.48 0.44
N MET A 47 -1.20 9.26 1.37
CA MET A 47 -1.41 10.70 1.44
C MET A 47 -0.84 11.45 0.22
N CYS A 48 0.32 11.02 -0.28
CA CYS A 48 0.88 11.53 -1.52
C CYS A 48 -0.04 11.27 -2.72
N MET A 49 -0.57 10.05 -2.83
CA MET A 49 -1.50 9.67 -3.90
C MET A 49 -2.82 10.45 -3.80
N GLU A 50 -3.38 10.67 -2.61
CA GLU A 50 -4.55 11.54 -2.42
C GLU A 50 -4.25 12.98 -2.80
N GLY A 51 -3.05 13.46 -2.55
CA GLY A 51 -2.56 14.77 -2.96
C GLY A 51 -2.17 14.86 -4.44
N TYR A 52 -2.52 13.87 -5.26
CA TYR A 52 -2.19 13.82 -6.71
C TYR A 52 -0.67 13.88 -6.98
N CYS A 53 0.12 13.21 -6.16
CA CYS A 53 1.53 12.98 -6.43
C CYS A 53 1.70 12.15 -7.70
N SER A 54 2.53 12.62 -8.62
CA SER A 54 2.75 11.94 -9.90
C SER A 54 3.94 10.99 -9.89
N ALA A 55 4.82 11.11 -8.90
CA ALA A 55 5.91 10.17 -8.66
C ALA A 55 6.30 10.17 -7.18
N TYR A 56 6.54 9.00 -6.65
CA TYR A 56 7.03 8.81 -5.28
C TYR A 56 8.34 8.03 -5.32
N ILE A 57 9.42 8.60 -4.78
CA ILE A 57 10.75 8.02 -4.79
C ILE A 57 11.18 7.78 -3.35
N TYR A 58 11.36 6.51 -3.00
CA TYR A 58 11.84 6.11 -1.69
C TYR A 58 13.38 6.02 -1.65
N TRP A 59 13.99 6.53 -0.62
CA TRP A 59 15.42 6.47 -0.37
C TRP A 59 15.72 5.46 0.75
N TYR A 60 16.31 4.33 0.52
CA TYR A 60 17.00 3.76 -0.62
C TYR A 60 16.29 2.55 -1.23
N LEU A 61 16.74 2.13 -2.43
CA LEU A 61 16.38 0.80 -2.94
C LEU A 61 16.99 -0.29 -2.06
N LYS A 62 18.31 -0.25 -1.80
CA LYS A 62 19.05 -1.30 -1.06
C LYS A 62 19.75 -0.69 0.16
N ARG A 63 19.19 -0.91 1.32
CA ARG A 63 19.68 -0.45 2.63
C ARG A 63 18.93 -1.20 3.73
N PHE A 64 19.44 -1.19 5.00
CA PHE A 64 18.74 -1.81 6.13
C PHE A 64 17.33 -1.25 6.38
N TYR A 65 17.03 -0.04 5.97
CA TYR A 65 15.69 0.57 5.98
C TYR A 65 15.09 0.69 4.57
N GLY A 66 15.72 0.08 3.58
CA GLY A 66 15.37 0.21 2.16
C GLY A 66 14.19 -0.68 1.74
N LEU A 67 13.97 -0.70 0.42
CA LEU A 67 12.99 -1.59 -0.21
C LEU A 67 13.52 -3.02 -0.37
N MET A 68 14.84 -3.18 -0.31
CA MET A 68 15.56 -4.44 -0.34
C MET A 68 16.62 -4.47 0.75
N GLY A 69 16.87 -5.65 1.32
CA GLY A 69 17.91 -5.86 2.31
C GLY A 69 19.33 -5.67 1.75
N ASP A 70 20.24 -5.29 2.63
CA ASP A 70 21.67 -5.18 2.37
C ASP A 70 22.49 -6.05 3.33
N THR A 71 23.81 -5.85 3.35
CA THR A 71 24.73 -6.59 4.24
C THR A 71 24.83 -6.00 5.64
N ASP A 72 24.12 -4.90 5.94
CA ASP A 72 24.12 -4.31 7.28
C ASP A 72 23.44 -5.25 8.29
N LYS A 73 24.02 -5.38 9.50
CA LYS A 73 23.45 -6.21 10.58
C LYS A 73 22.02 -5.82 10.98
N ARG A 74 21.59 -4.60 10.65
CA ARG A 74 20.24 -4.08 10.89
C ARG A 74 19.26 -4.44 9.80
N SER A 75 19.71 -5.05 8.69
CA SER A 75 18.82 -5.40 7.59
C SER A 75 17.77 -6.43 8.05
N PRO A 76 16.46 -6.18 7.81
CA PRO A 76 15.39 -7.10 8.23
C PRO A 76 15.31 -8.36 7.38
N THR A 77 15.99 -8.37 6.23
CA THR A 77 16.03 -9.50 5.28
C THR A 77 17.44 -9.73 4.80
N SER A 78 17.68 -10.87 4.16
CA SER A 78 18.95 -11.16 3.50
C SER A 78 19.24 -10.14 2.39
N GLU A 79 20.52 -10.06 2.02
CA GLU A 79 20.93 -9.17 0.93
C GLU A 79 20.18 -9.47 -0.38
N GLY A 80 19.53 -8.45 -0.93
CA GLY A 80 18.77 -8.52 -2.17
C GLY A 80 17.34 -9.03 -2.03
N GLU A 81 16.91 -9.48 -0.85
CA GLU A 81 15.52 -9.84 -0.60
C GLU A 81 14.65 -8.60 -0.36
N ILE A 82 13.39 -8.69 -0.78
CA ILE A 82 12.41 -7.60 -0.61
C ILE A 82 12.04 -7.46 0.88
N THR A 83 12.11 -6.24 1.39
CA THR A 83 11.67 -5.90 2.76
C THR A 83 10.17 -5.65 2.82
N LYS A 84 9.62 -5.47 4.03
CA LYS A 84 8.22 -5.02 4.21
C LYS A 84 7.97 -3.66 3.56
N ASN A 85 8.93 -2.73 3.59
CA ASN A 85 8.86 -1.47 2.86
C ASN A 85 8.75 -1.68 1.34
N GLY A 86 9.52 -2.65 0.82
CA GLY A 86 9.44 -3.03 -0.59
C GLY A 86 8.08 -3.59 -0.99
N TYR A 87 7.47 -4.43 -0.14
CA TYR A 87 6.12 -4.94 -0.39
C TYR A 87 5.03 -3.85 -0.30
N ILE A 88 5.14 -2.90 0.64
CA ILE A 88 4.23 -1.73 0.67
C ILE A 88 4.34 -0.94 -0.65
N MET A 89 5.56 -0.65 -1.08
CA MET A 89 5.79 0.05 -2.35
C MET A 89 5.23 -0.74 -3.54
N ALA A 90 5.35 -2.08 -3.54
CA ALA A 90 4.87 -2.94 -4.62
C ALA A 90 3.36 -2.86 -4.84
N HIS A 91 2.55 -2.66 -3.78
CA HIS A 91 1.10 -2.43 -3.91
C HIS A 91 0.77 -1.22 -4.78
N TYR A 92 1.59 -0.19 -4.76
CA TYR A 92 1.42 0.99 -5.60
C TYR A 92 2.14 0.85 -6.95
N ALA A 93 3.39 0.37 -6.94
CA ALA A 93 4.20 0.26 -8.15
C ALA A 93 3.60 -0.71 -9.19
N GLN A 94 2.97 -1.79 -8.76
CA GLN A 94 2.34 -2.75 -9.67
C GLN A 94 0.97 -2.31 -10.17
N TYR A 95 0.23 -1.53 -9.40
CA TYR A 95 -1.19 -1.32 -9.67
C TYR A 95 -1.60 0.14 -9.86
N ALA A 96 -0.75 1.10 -9.48
CA ALA A 96 -1.03 2.53 -9.64
C ALA A 96 -0.19 3.20 -10.73
N THR A 97 0.83 2.50 -11.28
CA THR A 97 1.68 3.04 -12.34
C THR A 97 0.93 3.08 -13.66
N GLU A 98 1.07 4.18 -14.40
CA GLU A 98 0.38 4.46 -15.67
C GLU A 98 -1.16 4.44 -15.60
N THR A 99 -1.72 4.70 -14.44
CA THR A 99 -3.15 4.77 -14.20
C THR A 99 -3.59 6.18 -13.82
N THR A 100 -4.88 6.43 -13.91
CA THR A 100 -5.48 7.67 -13.42
C THR A 100 -6.08 7.45 -12.03
N ARG A 101 -5.64 8.24 -11.04
CA ARG A 101 -6.24 8.20 -9.71
C ARG A 101 -7.68 8.69 -9.77
N ILE A 102 -8.61 7.87 -9.33
CA ILE A 102 -10.03 8.18 -9.22
C ILE A 102 -10.45 8.38 -7.77
N LYS A 103 -11.56 9.10 -7.56
CA LYS A 103 -12.08 9.37 -6.23
C LYS A 103 -12.60 8.08 -5.60
N VAL A 104 -12.21 7.85 -4.36
CA VAL A 104 -12.78 6.82 -3.46
C VAL A 104 -13.06 7.47 -2.12
N VAL A 105 -14.09 7.00 -1.43
CA VAL A 105 -14.47 7.45 -0.09
C VAL A 105 -14.72 6.20 0.75
N THR A 106 -14.19 6.18 1.96
CA THR A 106 -14.51 5.18 2.97
C THR A 106 -15.32 5.84 4.10
N ASN A 107 -16.26 5.11 4.64
CA ASN A 107 -17.00 5.48 5.85
C ASN A 107 -16.37 4.89 7.13
N ASN A 108 -15.26 4.22 7.00
CA ASN A 108 -14.49 3.65 8.10
C ASN A 108 -13.19 4.45 8.27
N GLU A 109 -13.05 5.16 9.39
CA GLU A 109 -11.90 6.03 9.68
C GLU A 109 -10.59 5.27 9.84
N GLU A 110 -10.65 3.97 10.17
CA GLU A 110 -9.49 3.11 10.35
C GLU A 110 -9.03 2.43 9.05
N VAL A 111 -9.84 2.52 7.99
CA VAL A 111 -9.50 2.01 6.66
C VAL A 111 -9.26 3.18 5.72
N CYS A 112 -8.05 3.29 5.25
CA CYS A 112 -7.67 4.28 4.24
C CYS A 112 -7.71 3.64 2.85
N ALA A 113 -8.21 4.37 1.85
CA ALA A 113 -8.34 3.86 0.48
C ALA A 113 -7.79 4.85 -0.55
N THR A 114 -7.19 4.33 -1.62
CA THR A 114 -6.94 5.03 -2.89
C THR A 114 -7.38 4.14 -4.04
N ALA A 115 -7.87 4.74 -5.12
CA ALA A 115 -8.35 3.98 -6.27
C ALA A 115 -7.77 4.51 -7.58
N TYR A 116 -7.54 3.61 -8.52
CA TYR A 116 -6.84 3.84 -9.77
C TYR A 116 -7.58 3.19 -10.92
N LEU A 117 -7.74 3.91 -12.03
CA LEU A 117 -8.33 3.43 -13.27
C LEU A 117 -7.23 3.28 -14.32
N ASP A 118 -7.08 2.10 -14.86
CA ASP A 118 -6.38 1.89 -16.11
C ASP A 118 -7.33 2.24 -17.27
N GLU A 119 -7.12 3.37 -17.90
CA GLU A 119 -7.97 3.86 -18.99
C GLU A 119 -7.88 3.00 -20.26
N LYS A 120 -6.83 2.20 -20.40
CA LYS A 120 -6.63 1.32 -21.56
C LYS A 120 -7.47 0.04 -21.46
N THR A 121 -7.57 -0.51 -20.25
CA THR A 121 -8.25 -1.79 -19.99
C THR A 121 -9.61 -1.64 -19.31
N GLY A 122 -9.88 -0.47 -18.69
CA GLY A 122 -11.04 -0.25 -17.84
C GLY A 122 -10.93 -0.93 -16.47
N GLU A 123 -9.78 -1.50 -16.13
CA GLU A 123 -9.56 -2.13 -14.84
C GLU A 123 -9.45 -1.07 -13.73
N VAL A 124 -10.08 -1.35 -12.60
CA VAL A 124 -9.95 -0.52 -11.39
C VAL A 124 -9.17 -1.28 -10.33
N THR A 125 -8.16 -0.64 -9.77
CA THR A 125 -7.47 -1.13 -8.58
C THR A 125 -7.77 -0.23 -7.39
N ILE A 126 -8.09 -0.85 -6.24
CA ILE A 126 -8.28 -0.14 -4.96
C ILE A 126 -7.20 -0.63 -4.00
N VAL A 127 -6.38 0.29 -3.51
CA VAL A 127 -5.40 0.00 -2.46
C VAL A 127 -5.98 0.44 -1.12
N LEU A 128 -6.07 -0.52 -0.21
CA LEU A 128 -6.71 -0.40 1.10
C LEU A 128 -5.67 -0.60 2.20
N LEU A 129 -5.63 0.29 3.17
CA LEU A 129 -4.84 0.13 4.39
C LEU A 129 -5.80 -0.04 5.57
N ASN A 130 -5.78 -1.22 6.19
CA ASN A 130 -6.40 -1.43 7.49
C ASN A 130 -5.37 -1.13 8.59
N LEU A 131 -5.54 -0.02 9.28
CA LEU A 131 -4.64 0.42 10.33
C LEU A 131 -5.09 -0.05 11.72
N ASN A 132 -6.21 -0.77 11.80
CA ASN A 132 -6.74 -1.34 13.02
C ASN A 132 -6.01 -2.65 13.38
N GLY A 133 -5.84 -2.89 14.67
CA GLY A 133 -5.34 -4.15 15.21
C GLY A 133 -6.30 -5.35 15.11
N ALA A 134 -7.46 -5.17 14.46
CA ALA A 134 -8.44 -6.22 14.19
C ALA A 134 -8.72 -6.35 12.70
N SER A 135 -9.05 -7.56 12.26
CA SER A 135 -9.52 -7.81 10.90
C SER A 135 -10.91 -7.20 10.69
N GLN A 136 -11.17 -6.69 9.49
CA GLN A 136 -12.42 -6.03 9.15
C GLN A 136 -12.96 -6.49 7.80
N TRP A 137 -14.27 -6.72 7.72
CA TRP A 137 -14.96 -6.87 6.45
C TRP A 137 -15.27 -5.48 5.87
N LEU A 138 -14.90 -5.26 4.63
CA LEU A 138 -15.18 -4.03 3.90
C LEU A 138 -16.05 -4.34 2.68
N GLU A 139 -17.19 -3.66 2.57
CA GLU A 139 -18.05 -3.71 1.40
C GLU A 139 -17.62 -2.64 0.39
N ILE A 140 -17.52 -3.03 -0.88
CA ILE A 140 -17.27 -2.15 -2.02
C ILE A 140 -18.48 -2.25 -2.94
N PRO A 141 -19.47 -1.35 -2.79
CA PRO A 141 -20.71 -1.39 -3.56
C PRO A 141 -20.45 -0.86 -4.99
N LEU A 142 -20.15 -1.77 -5.90
CA LEU A 142 -19.81 -1.45 -7.28
C LEU A 142 -20.38 -2.51 -8.21
N ALA A 143 -21.42 -2.14 -8.93
CA ALA A 143 -22.12 -3.06 -9.83
C ALA A 143 -21.33 -3.34 -11.13
N GLY A 144 -21.65 -4.46 -11.79
CA GLY A 144 -21.08 -4.80 -13.10
C GLY A 144 -19.69 -5.42 -13.04
N ILE A 145 -19.20 -5.80 -11.86
CA ILE A 145 -17.93 -6.52 -11.73
C ILE A 145 -18.04 -7.85 -12.46
N LYS A 146 -17.06 -8.14 -13.31
CA LYS A 146 -16.90 -9.41 -14.02
C LYS A 146 -15.97 -10.35 -13.26
N LYS A 147 -14.91 -9.79 -12.68
CA LYS A 147 -13.93 -10.53 -11.89
C LYS A 147 -13.30 -9.62 -10.85
N ALA A 148 -13.11 -10.13 -9.66
CA ALA A 148 -12.33 -9.52 -8.61
C ALA A 148 -11.14 -10.42 -8.24
N SER A 149 -10.04 -9.81 -7.83
CA SER A 149 -8.90 -10.50 -7.22
C SER A 149 -8.26 -9.56 -6.20
N ALA A 150 -7.64 -10.13 -5.18
CA ALA A 150 -6.97 -9.34 -4.16
C ALA A 150 -5.66 -9.98 -3.72
N VAL A 151 -4.70 -9.13 -3.36
CA VAL A 151 -3.43 -9.50 -2.73
C VAL A 151 -3.23 -8.70 -1.45
N GLU A 152 -2.63 -9.31 -0.45
CA GLU A 152 -2.42 -8.71 0.85
C GLU A 152 -0.99 -8.83 1.33
N THR A 153 -0.51 -7.77 1.97
CA THR A 153 0.70 -7.77 2.78
C THR A 153 0.34 -7.39 4.22
N ASN A 154 0.83 -8.16 5.17
CA ASN A 154 0.76 -7.86 6.59
C ASN A 154 2.06 -8.34 7.27
N GLU A 155 2.08 -8.53 8.58
CA GLU A 155 3.27 -8.96 9.29
C GLU A 155 3.83 -10.31 8.76
N THR A 156 2.94 -11.25 8.40
CA THR A 156 3.31 -12.61 7.97
C THR A 156 3.17 -12.85 6.47
N LYS A 157 2.36 -12.08 5.76
CA LYS A 157 2.09 -12.21 4.32
C LYS A 157 2.87 -11.17 3.51
N ASN A 158 3.21 -11.51 2.28
CA ASN A 158 3.98 -10.68 1.34
C ASN A 158 3.34 -10.72 -0.05
N MET A 159 2.37 -9.85 -0.35
CA MET A 159 1.61 -9.84 -1.61
C MET A 159 0.92 -11.19 -1.89
N GLU A 160 0.45 -11.83 -0.84
CA GLU A 160 -0.25 -13.12 -0.98
C GLU A 160 -1.68 -12.94 -1.51
N VAL A 161 -2.08 -13.85 -2.39
CA VAL A 161 -3.45 -13.87 -2.94
C VAL A 161 -4.45 -14.17 -1.83
N ILE A 162 -5.54 -13.43 -1.80
CA ILE A 162 -6.67 -13.66 -0.89
C ILE A 162 -7.73 -14.49 -1.62
N ASP A 163 -7.75 -15.81 -1.36
CA ASP A 163 -8.72 -16.71 -1.97
C ASP A 163 -10.03 -16.80 -1.18
N THR A 164 -9.96 -16.74 0.16
CA THR A 164 -11.12 -16.98 1.04
C THR A 164 -11.72 -15.70 1.63
N GLY A 165 -11.04 -14.59 1.52
CA GLY A 165 -11.44 -13.29 2.06
C GLY A 165 -12.09 -12.36 1.04
N LEU A 166 -12.49 -12.87 -0.13
CA LEU A 166 -13.09 -12.08 -1.20
C LEU A 166 -14.40 -12.72 -1.65
N MET A 167 -15.50 -12.00 -1.48
CA MET A 167 -16.85 -12.47 -1.85
C MET A 167 -17.46 -11.53 -2.88
N GLU A 168 -17.87 -12.06 -4.02
CA GLU A 168 -18.54 -11.33 -5.09
C GLU A 168 -20.07 -11.47 -4.97
N SER A 169 -20.79 -10.39 -5.28
CA SER A 169 -22.24 -10.36 -5.37
C SER A 169 -22.68 -9.51 -6.59
N ALA A 170 -23.99 -9.51 -6.87
CA ALA A 170 -24.53 -8.65 -7.93
C ALA A 170 -24.40 -7.14 -7.62
N GLU A 171 -24.28 -6.78 -6.34
CA GLU A 171 -24.26 -5.39 -5.85
C GLU A 171 -22.84 -4.88 -5.60
N GLY A 172 -21.83 -5.77 -5.64
CA GLY A 172 -20.44 -5.40 -5.38
C GLY A 172 -19.61 -6.56 -4.86
N ILE A 173 -18.58 -6.23 -4.13
CA ILE A 173 -17.72 -7.21 -3.46
C ILE A 173 -17.58 -6.89 -1.97
N THR A 174 -17.33 -7.92 -1.19
CA THR A 174 -16.91 -7.79 0.20
C THR A 174 -15.52 -8.40 0.34
N VAL A 175 -14.61 -7.68 0.97
CA VAL A 175 -13.23 -8.12 1.19
C VAL A 175 -12.90 -8.14 2.68
N LEU A 176 -12.26 -9.22 3.14
CA LEU A 176 -11.70 -9.29 4.48
C LEU A 176 -10.29 -8.68 4.47
N LEU A 177 -10.12 -7.62 5.21
CA LEU A 177 -8.83 -6.99 5.47
C LEU A 177 -8.28 -7.54 6.78
N SER A 178 -7.11 -8.15 6.76
CA SER A 178 -6.44 -8.57 8.00
C SER A 178 -6.11 -7.36 8.88
N ALA A 179 -5.90 -7.61 10.17
CA ALA A 179 -5.40 -6.59 11.09
C ALA A 179 -4.07 -6.02 10.58
N ASN A 180 -3.89 -4.70 10.66
CA ASN A 180 -2.67 -4.01 10.25
C ASN A 180 -2.16 -4.52 8.89
N SER A 181 -2.91 -4.27 7.81
CA SER A 181 -2.60 -4.79 6.48
C SER A 181 -2.70 -3.73 5.39
N ILE A 182 -2.04 -4.01 4.28
CA ILE A 182 -2.26 -3.33 3.00
C ILE A 182 -2.76 -4.36 1.99
N THR A 183 -3.86 -4.05 1.31
CA THR A 183 -4.54 -4.94 0.38
C THR A 183 -4.79 -4.21 -0.93
N SER A 184 -4.41 -4.81 -2.06
CA SER A 184 -4.79 -4.33 -3.40
C SER A 184 -5.88 -5.21 -3.97
N VAL A 185 -7.02 -4.60 -4.27
CA VAL A 185 -8.19 -5.24 -4.90
C VAL A 185 -8.27 -4.79 -6.34
N ARG A 186 -8.26 -5.73 -7.28
CA ARG A 186 -8.35 -5.48 -8.73
C ARG A 186 -9.69 -5.92 -9.25
N LEU A 187 -10.35 -5.07 -10.02
CA LEU A 187 -11.70 -5.25 -10.52
C LEU A 187 -11.72 -5.08 -12.03
N THR A 188 -12.28 -6.07 -12.73
CA THR A 188 -12.62 -5.95 -14.16
C THR A 188 -14.13 -5.92 -14.30
N PHE A 189 -14.63 -5.24 -15.34
CA PHE A 189 -16.07 -5.03 -15.56
C PHE A 189 -16.55 -5.72 -16.84
N LYS A 190 -17.89 -5.91 -16.92
CA LYS A 190 -18.55 -6.47 -18.09
C LYS A 190 -18.59 -5.49 -19.24
#